data_7bd68b04d60f91803f68c9c27a7ab121
#
_entry.id   7bd68b04d60f91803f68c9c27a7ab121
#
_cell.length_a   1.000
_cell.length_b   1.000
_cell.length_c   1.000
_cell.angle_alpha   90.00
_cell.angle_beta   90.00
_cell.angle_gamma   90.00
#
_symmetry.space_group_name_H-M   'P 1'
#
loop_
_entity.id
_entity.type
_entity.pdbx_description
1 polymer ?
#
loop_
_entity_poly.entity_id
_entity_poly.type
_entity_poly.pdbx_seq_one_letter_code
_entity_poly.pdbx_strand_id
1 'polypeptide(L)'
;MALINDIGKIIFFLFLLLSFFLITAKSERKLPHYLFAAFLLVSVIDLSGFFLPISHNRSIQGLKVSSILLQMPLYYLYVNAACYYNFKLQKKHFLHGLPFLLFFCLFSISGISEPADQIFDLVSTLQYYCYIIAIFWVLKLFRKVYRENYSDNHQHTYKWLFQTTVIFLIGNIFVLLRGFVKDNNPVFIGLYTFSSVFVLFVISWLVLNALYRPNLFAGIDKNLTPVKPVKEMKDEPEQLKILIGFMKTEKPYRDDKLTLQKLAEQMIMSEKQLSQLINQHTGKHFFDFTNEFRINDAKVLLKENHQLTVLEILYEVGFNSKSSFYTAFKKETNQTPTDYRKSGSSLVSDFKSD
;
A
#
# COMPACT_ATOMS: atom_id res chain seq x y z
N MET A 1 -15.60 7.60 31.04
CA MET A 1 -14.24 7.12 31.41
C MET A 1 -14.17 5.60 31.54
N ALA A 2 -15.04 4.90 32.27
CA ALA A 2 -15.00 3.43 32.40
C ALA A 2 -15.05 2.73 31.01
N LEU A 3 -15.99 3.09 30.15
CA LEU A 3 -16.11 2.54 28.80
C LEU A 3 -14.82 2.71 27.98
N ILE A 4 -14.16 3.87 28.06
CA ILE A 4 -12.91 4.14 27.34
C ILE A 4 -11.79 3.24 27.83
N ASN A 5 -11.69 3.03 29.14
CA ASN A 5 -10.71 2.12 29.73
C ASN A 5 -10.92 0.67 29.26
N ASP A 6 -12.16 0.21 29.20
CA ASP A 6 -12.47 -1.15 28.75
C ASP A 6 -12.19 -1.33 27.25
N ILE A 7 -12.53 -0.34 26.43
CA ILE A 7 -12.14 -0.30 25.03
C ILE A 7 -10.61 -0.32 24.91
N GLY A 8 -9.89 0.47 25.70
CA GLY A 8 -8.43 0.50 25.73
C GLY A 8 -7.80 -0.86 26.04
N LYS A 9 -8.33 -1.61 26.98
CA LYS A 9 -7.87 -2.99 27.29
C LYS A 9 -8.09 -3.95 26.12
N ILE A 10 -9.24 -3.85 25.44
CA ILE A 10 -9.53 -4.69 24.27
C ILE A 10 -8.56 -4.35 23.13
N ILE A 11 -8.33 -3.07 22.85
CA ILE A 11 -7.37 -2.63 21.84
C ILE A 11 -5.97 -3.14 22.16
N PHE A 12 -5.53 -2.98 23.40
CA PHE A 12 -4.23 -3.47 23.89
C PHE A 12 -4.07 -4.98 23.63
N PHE A 13 -5.06 -5.78 24.00
CA PHE A 13 -5.06 -7.22 23.77
C PHE A 13 -5.00 -7.57 22.28
N LEU A 14 -5.76 -6.89 21.43
CA LEU A 14 -5.76 -7.12 19.98
C LEU A 14 -4.43 -6.75 19.32
N PHE A 15 -3.76 -5.68 19.78
CA PHE A 15 -2.43 -5.33 19.31
C PHE A 15 -1.39 -6.40 19.69
N LEU A 16 -1.44 -6.91 20.92
CA LEU A 16 -0.57 -8.02 21.34
C LEU A 16 -0.84 -9.29 20.54
N LEU A 17 -2.11 -9.66 20.36
CA LEU A 17 -2.51 -10.84 19.61
C LEU A 17 -2.02 -10.76 18.15
N LEU A 18 -2.22 -9.63 17.49
CA LEU A 18 -1.76 -9.42 16.12
C LEU A 18 -0.23 -9.42 16.02
N SER A 19 0.46 -8.80 16.99
CA SER A 19 1.92 -8.83 17.05
C SER A 19 2.46 -10.25 17.17
N PHE A 20 1.88 -11.04 18.07
CA PHE A 20 2.24 -12.44 18.26
C PHE A 20 1.97 -13.27 17.01
N PHE A 21 0.81 -13.09 16.38
CA PHE A 21 0.47 -13.73 15.11
C PHE A 21 1.52 -13.41 14.03
N LEU A 22 1.89 -12.14 13.86
CA LEU A 22 2.87 -11.73 12.85
C LEU A 22 4.27 -12.29 13.10
N ILE A 23 4.69 -12.39 14.35
CA ILE A 23 5.99 -12.96 14.73
C ILE A 23 6.03 -14.47 14.45
N THR A 24 4.93 -15.17 14.70
CA THR A 24 4.83 -16.64 14.58
C THR A 24 4.40 -17.10 13.19
N ALA A 25 3.82 -16.23 12.38
CA ALA A 25 3.32 -16.54 11.04
C ALA A 25 4.43 -17.12 10.16
N LYS A 26 4.12 -18.22 9.47
CA LYS A 26 5.00 -18.81 8.47
C LYS A 26 5.01 -17.88 7.24
N SER A 27 6.14 -17.25 6.97
CA SER A 27 6.33 -16.39 5.81
C SER A 27 7.76 -16.53 5.31
N GLU A 28 7.96 -16.54 4.00
CA GLU A 28 9.28 -16.49 3.37
C GLU A 28 10.00 -15.18 3.69
N ARG A 29 9.23 -14.11 3.95
CA ARG A 29 9.74 -12.76 4.24
C ARG A 29 9.37 -12.32 5.65
N LYS A 30 10.23 -12.64 6.61
CA LYS A 30 9.98 -12.32 8.03
C LYS A 30 10.19 -10.85 8.39
N LEU A 31 11.08 -10.13 7.66
CA LEU A 31 11.42 -8.75 8.02
C LEU A 31 10.21 -7.79 8.04
N PRO A 32 9.32 -7.74 7.02
CA PRO A 32 8.12 -6.91 7.09
C PRO A 32 7.23 -7.27 8.29
N HIS A 33 7.03 -8.55 8.57
CA HIS A 33 6.24 -9.01 9.71
C HIS A 33 6.82 -8.52 11.04
N TYR A 34 8.14 -8.65 11.23
CA TYR A 34 8.80 -8.21 12.45
C TYR A 34 8.75 -6.69 12.64
N LEU A 35 8.90 -5.92 11.55
CA LEU A 35 8.81 -4.46 11.63
C LEU A 35 7.39 -3.99 11.97
N PHE A 36 6.37 -4.61 11.38
CA PHE A 36 5.00 -4.26 11.71
C PHE A 36 4.61 -4.74 13.12
N ALA A 37 5.05 -5.91 13.54
CA ALA A 37 4.89 -6.38 14.91
C ALA A 37 5.58 -5.45 15.92
N ALA A 38 6.79 -4.98 15.64
CA ALA A 38 7.49 -4.01 16.47
C ALA A 38 6.74 -2.67 16.56
N PHE A 39 6.18 -2.18 15.45
CA PHE A 39 5.30 -1.01 15.44
C PHE A 39 4.09 -1.20 16.37
N LEU A 40 3.43 -2.35 16.30
CA LEU A 40 2.29 -2.66 17.16
C LEU A 40 2.69 -2.78 18.63
N LEU A 41 3.81 -3.44 18.95
CA LEU A 41 4.32 -3.57 20.32
C LEU A 41 4.69 -2.22 20.93
N VAL A 42 5.29 -1.33 20.17
CA VAL A 42 5.56 0.04 20.63
C VAL A 42 4.25 0.79 20.87
N SER A 43 3.26 0.62 20.01
CA SER A 43 1.91 1.21 20.22
C SER A 43 1.20 0.66 21.46
N VAL A 44 1.46 -0.59 21.85
CA VAL A 44 0.98 -1.18 23.11
C VAL A 44 1.52 -0.42 24.32
N ILE A 45 2.78 0.00 24.30
CA ILE A 45 3.40 0.78 25.39
C ILE A 45 2.64 2.09 25.59
N ASP A 46 2.35 2.81 24.52
CA ASP A 46 1.58 4.06 24.53
C ASP A 46 0.14 3.83 25.05
N LEU A 47 -0.54 2.82 24.50
CA LEU A 47 -1.91 2.45 24.89
C LEU A 47 -2.03 2.01 26.36
N SER A 48 -0.96 1.48 26.95
CA SER A 48 -0.97 1.08 28.36
C SER A 48 -1.37 2.21 29.31
N GLY A 49 -1.18 3.46 28.89
CA GLY A 49 -1.56 4.65 29.64
C GLY A 49 -3.04 4.87 29.83
N PHE A 50 -3.88 4.20 29.05
CA PHE A 50 -5.33 4.33 29.19
C PHE A 50 -5.88 3.66 30.46
N PHE A 51 -5.20 2.62 30.97
CA PHE A 51 -5.73 1.80 32.05
C PHE A 51 -4.70 1.44 33.13
N LEU A 52 -3.39 1.63 32.87
CA LEU A 52 -2.38 1.47 33.91
C LEU A 52 -2.20 2.78 34.69
N PRO A 53 -2.04 2.72 36.02
CA PRO A 53 -1.75 3.92 36.78
C PRO A 53 -0.47 4.58 36.35
N ILE A 54 -0.39 5.90 36.51
CA ILE A 54 0.82 6.65 36.24
C ILE A 54 1.93 6.15 37.17
N SER A 55 3.01 5.66 36.59
CA SER A 55 4.16 5.22 37.38
C SER A 55 4.86 6.41 38.03
N HIS A 56 5.27 6.29 39.30
CA HIS A 56 6.11 7.29 39.94
C HIS A 56 7.59 7.23 39.50
N ASN A 57 7.97 6.16 38.78
CA ASN A 57 9.30 6.02 38.25
C ASN A 57 9.48 6.84 36.95
N ARG A 58 10.38 7.84 36.98
CA ARG A 58 10.66 8.75 35.86
C ARG A 58 11.07 8.02 34.60
N SER A 59 11.86 6.95 34.71
CA SER A 59 12.31 6.17 33.55
C SER A 59 11.15 5.43 32.88
N ILE A 60 10.19 4.92 33.65
CA ILE A 60 9.01 4.26 33.10
C ILE A 60 8.10 5.30 32.41
N GLN A 61 7.92 6.48 33.01
CA GLN A 61 7.19 7.57 32.38
C GLN A 61 7.88 8.04 31.10
N GLY A 62 9.20 8.27 31.17
CA GLY A 62 10.01 8.67 30.04
C GLY A 62 9.96 7.67 28.90
N LEU A 63 10.06 6.36 29.20
CA LEU A 63 9.93 5.30 28.21
C LEU A 63 8.56 5.35 27.52
N LYS A 64 7.51 5.46 28.30
CA LYS A 64 6.13 5.46 27.81
C LYS A 64 5.88 6.65 26.89
N VAL A 65 6.19 7.88 27.33
CA VAL A 65 5.94 9.09 26.55
C VAL A 65 6.82 9.12 25.30
N SER A 66 8.12 8.88 25.43
CA SER A 66 9.04 8.95 24.27
C SER A 66 8.83 7.82 23.25
N SER A 67 8.23 6.68 23.65
CA SER A 67 8.03 5.54 22.73
C SER A 67 7.19 5.90 21.49
N ILE A 68 6.34 6.91 21.56
CA ILE A 68 5.54 7.40 20.42
C ILE A 68 6.45 7.81 19.23
N LEU A 69 7.66 8.29 19.52
CA LEU A 69 8.65 8.67 18.49
C LEU A 69 9.22 7.47 17.71
N LEU A 70 9.00 6.23 18.17
CA LEU A 70 9.39 5.03 17.43
C LEU A 70 8.30 4.49 16.50
N GLN A 71 7.05 4.88 16.68
CA GLN A 71 5.91 4.33 15.92
C GLN A 71 6.06 4.59 14.42
N MET A 72 6.15 5.84 14.01
CA MET A 72 6.25 6.21 12.59
C MET A 72 7.53 5.74 11.91
N PRO A 73 8.73 5.81 12.52
CA PRO A 73 9.92 5.16 12.00
C PRO A 73 9.74 3.67 11.71
N LEU A 74 9.19 2.90 12.64
CA LEU A 74 8.96 1.47 12.45
C LEU A 74 7.96 1.20 11.32
N TYR A 75 6.88 1.98 11.25
CA TYR A 75 5.92 1.86 10.18
C TYR A 75 6.52 2.25 8.81
N TYR A 76 7.35 3.29 8.74
CA TYR A 76 8.08 3.66 7.52
C TYR A 76 9.04 2.55 7.06
N LEU A 77 9.79 1.94 7.99
CA LEU A 77 10.67 0.82 7.67
C LEU A 77 9.88 -0.41 7.22
N TYR A 78 8.72 -0.67 7.83
CA TYR A 78 7.78 -1.71 7.38
C TYR A 78 7.33 -1.47 5.95
N VAL A 79 6.88 -0.25 5.62
CA VAL A 79 6.43 0.09 4.26
C VAL A 79 7.55 -0.12 3.24
N ASN A 80 8.79 0.30 3.55
CA ASN A 80 9.94 0.05 2.67
C ASN A 80 10.22 -1.45 2.52
N ALA A 81 10.20 -2.21 3.60
CA ALA A 81 10.41 -3.64 3.56
C ALA A 81 9.29 -4.38 2.80
N ALA A 82 8.04 -3.91 2.89
CA ALA A 82 6.91 -4.47 2.16
C ALA A 82 6.94 -4.13 0.66
N CYS A 83 7.39 -2.92 0.30
CA CYS A 83 7.49 -2.47 -1.10
C CYS A 83 8.70 -3.03 -1.85
N TYR A 84 9.83 -3.25 -1.17
CA TYR A 84 11.08 -3.63 -1.83
C TYR A 84 11.62 -4.95 -1.28
N TYR A 85 11.69 -5.97 -2.13
CA TYR A 85 12.17 -7.31 -1.73
C TYR A 85 13.61 -7.27 -1.18
N ASN A 86 14.47 -6.50 -1.82
CA ASN A 86 15.89 -6.39 -1.45
C ASN A 86 16.17 -5.43 -0.29
N PHE A 87 15.11 -4.90 0.35
CA PHE A 87 15.30 -4.03 1.50
C PHE A 87 15.92 -4.80 2.67
N LYS A 88 17.00 -4.25 3.23
CA LYS A 88 17.72 -4.77 4.40
C LYS A 88 17.91 -3.66 5.41
N LEU A 89 17.75 -3.99 6.69
CA LEU A 89 18.09 -3.06 7.75
C LEU A 89 19.61 -2.78 7.72
N GLN A 90 19.96 -1.51 7.75
CA GLN A 90 21.33 -1.01 7.76
C GLN A 90 21.55 -0.15 9.01
N LYS A 91 22.81 0.04 9.42
CA LYS A 91 23.17 0.86 10.60
C LYS A 91 22.55 2.27 10.55
N LYS A 92 22.42 2.89 9.36
CA LYS A 92 21.77 4.20 9.18
C LYS A 92 20.31 4.23 9.64
N HIS A 93 19.60 3.09 9.59
CA HIS A 93 18.20 3.06 10.01
C HIS A 93 18.04 3.19 11.54
N PHE A 94 19.07 2.92 12.34
CA PHE A 94 19.04 3.18 13.78
C PHE A 94 19.01 4.69 14.10
N LEU A 95 19.45 5.56 13.17
CA LEU A 95 19.35 7.01 13.34
C LEU A 95 17.90 7.49 13.51
N HIS A 96 16.92 6.75 12.99
CA HIS A 96 15.51 7.04 13.20
C HIS A 96 15.07 6.92 14.68
N GLY A 97 15.84 6.22 15.51
CA GLY A 97 15.60 6.09 16.95
C GLY A 97 16.25 7.20 17.80
N LEU A 98 17.04 8.11 17.20
CA LEU A 98 17.74 9.15 17.98
C LEU A 98 16.77 10.10 18.71
N PRO A 99 15.66 10.60 18.11
CA PRO A 99 14.71 11.43 18.83
C PRO A 99 14.14 10.71 20.07
N PHE A 100 13.81 9.43 19.93
CA PHE A 100 13.37 8.62 21.07
C PHE A 100 14.42 8.57 22.19
N LEU A 101 15.66 8.25 21.86
CA LEU A 101 16.73 8.16 22.85
C LEU A 101 16.96 9.49 23.57
N LEU A 102 16.94 10.61 22.83
CA LEU A 102 17.11 11.93 23.38
C LEU A 102 16.04 12.27 24.41
N PHE A 103 14.75 12.12 24.04
CA PHE A 103 13.65 12.42 24.95
C PHE A 103 13.51 11.40 26.08
N PHE A 104 13.82 10.12 25.83
CA PHE A 104 13.86 9.11 26.89
C PHE A 104 14.91 9.45 27.95
N CYS A 105 16.12 9.82 27.56
CA CYS A 105 17.16 10.26 28.49
C CYS A 105 16.75 11.55 29.23
N LEU A 106 16.24 12.55 28.51
CA LEU A 106 15.78 13.80 29.10
C LEU A 106 14.71 13.55 30.16
N PHE A 107 13.64 12.85 29.83
CA PHE A 107 12.54 12.59 30.76
C PHE A 107 12.92 11.66 31.91
N SER A 108 13.84 10.72 31.69
CA SER A 108 14.32 9.83 32.75
C SER A 108 15.17 10.57 33.79
N ILE A 109 15.96 11.57 33.38
CA ILE A 109 16.86 12.33 34.26
C ILE A 109 16.10 13.49 34.91
N SER A 110 15.49 14.37 34.12
CA SER A 110 14.89 15.62 34.58
C SER A 110 13.40 15.49 34.97
N GLY A 111 12.75 14.39 34.59
CA GLY A 111 11.30 14.27 34.61
C GLY A 111 10.64 15.06 33.46
N ILE A 112 9.31 14.95 33.38
CA ILE A 112 8.52 15.68 32.35
C ILE A 112 8.21 17.07 32.93
N SER A 113 8.80 18.11 32.35
CA SER A 113 8.51 19.51 32.66
C SER A 113 7.67 20.13 31.57
N GLU A 114 6.86 21.14 31.88
CA GLU A 114 5.99 21.79 30.89
C GLU A 114 6.72 22.29 29.63
N PRO A 115 7.89 22.98 29.71
CA PRO A 115 8.63 23.36 28.51
C PRO A 115 9.13 22.16 27.70
N ALA A 116 9.58 21.08 28.35
CA ALA A 116 10.07 19.89 27.68
C ALA A 116 8.95 19.11 27.00
N ASP A 117 7.76 19.08 27.61
CA ASP A 117 6.56 18.47 27.05
C ASP A 117 6.06 19.20 25.80
N GLN A 118 6.02 20.53 25.82
CA GLN A 118 5.66 21.34 24.65
C GLN A 118 6.64 21.13 23.48
N ILE A 119 7.95 21.04 23.75
CA ILE A 119 8.95 20.73 22.72
C ILE A 119 8.74 19.32 22.20
N PHE A 120 8.47 18.37 23.07
CA PHE A 120 8.18 16.98 22.70
C PHE A 120 6.95 16.88 21.79
N ASP A 121 5.86 17.56 22.12
CA ASP A 121 4.64 17.59 21.32
C ASP A 121 4.87 18.16 19.92
N LEU A 122 5.65 19.26 19.84
CA LEU A 122 6.04 19.86 18.56
C LEU A 122 6.87 18.88 17.72
N VAL A 123 7.91 18.27 18.32
CA VAL A 123 8.81 17.36 17.65
C VAL A 123 8.07 16.09 17.20
N SER A 124 7.25 15.51 18.07
CA SER A 124 6.47 14.30 17.75
C SER A 124 5.48 14.55 16.61
N THR A 125 4.79 15.69 16.63
CA THR A 125 3.87 16.11 15.56
C THR A 125 4.60 16.32 14.23
N LEU A 126 5.69 17.07 14.22
CA LEU A 126 6.50 17.28 13.02
C LEU A 126 7.06 15.96 12.47
N GLN A 127 7.61 15.14 13.35
CA GLN A 127 8.10 13.81 12.97
C GLN A 127 7.02 12.95 12.33
N TYR A 128 5.83 12.91 12.93
CA TYR A 128 4.69 12.16 12.41
C TYR A 128 4.38 12.53 10.95
N TYR A 129 4.21 13.84 10.67
CA TYR A 129 3.88 14.29 9.32
C TYR A 129 5.03 14.15 8.33
N CYS A 130 6.27 14.32 8.76
CA CYS A 130 7.44 14.03 7.92
C CYS A 130 7.45 12.56 7.46
N TYR A 131 7.16 11.61 8.36
CA TYR A 131 7.08 10.19 7.98
C TYR A 131 5.87 9.87 7.12
N ILE A 132 4.71 10.45 7.37
CA ILE A 132 3.53 10.28 6.50
C ILE A 132 3.84 10.73 5.06
N ILE A 133 4.46 11.90 4.90
CA ILE A 133 4.87 12.42 3.58
C ILE A 133 5.89 11.46 2.94
N ALA A 134 6.90 11.02 3.69
CA ALA A 134 7.91 10.06 3.21
C ALA A 134 7.28 8.73 2.78
N ILE A 135 6.30 8.22 3.52
CA ILE A 135 5.58 6.98 3.19
C ILE A 135 4.79 7.17 1.89
N PHE A 136 4.04 8.27 1.72
CA PHE A 136 3.33 8.53 0.46
C PHE A 136 4.30 8.67 -0.73
N TRP A 137 5.48 9.23 -0.52
CA TRP A 137 6.53 9.28 -1.54
C TRP A 137 7.01 7.87 -1.92
N VAL A 138 7.30 7.01 -0.93
CA VAL A 138 7.68 5.61 -1.17
C VAL A 138 6.58 4.88 -1.94
N LEU A 139 5.32 5.04 -1.54
CA LEU A 139 4.18 4.40 -2.20
C LEU A 139 3.98 4.91 -3.64
N LYS A 140 4.18 6.22 -3.89
CA LYS A 140 4.14 6.80 -5.24
C LYS A 140 5.22 6.20 -6.14
N LEU A 141 6.46 6.13 -5.65
CA LEU A 141 7.59 5.54 -6.38
C LEU A 141 7.36 4.05 -6.63
N PHE A 142 6.92 3.33 -5.60
CA PHE A 142 6.59 1.93 -5.68
C PHE A 142 5.51 1.64 -6.74
N ARG A 143 4.41 2.42 -6.74
CA ARG A 143 3.35 2.29 -7.75
C ARG A 143 3.88 2.48 -9.17
N LYS A 144 4.81 3.43 -9.37
CA LYS A 144 5.46 3.65 -10.67
C LYS A 144 6.25 2.41 -11.09
N VAL A 145 7.16 1.94 -10.22
CA VAL A 145 8.00 0.75 -10.49
C VAL A 145 7.15 -0.50 -10.72
N TYR A 146 6.06 -0.66 -9.97
CA TYR A 146 5.14 -1.78 -10.17
C TYR A 146 4.52 -1.78 -11.58
N ARG A 147 4.05 -0.61 -12.06
CA ARG A 147 3.47 -0.47 -13.40
C ARG A 147 4.49 -0.63 -14.54
N GLU A 148 5.77 -0.43 -14.24
CA GLU A 148 6.87 -0.68 -15.19
C GLU A 148 7.18 -2.16 -15.34
N ASN A 149 6.87 -3.01 -14.36
CA ASN A 149 7.28 -4.42 -14.32
C ASN A 149 6.13 -5.43 -14.49
N TYR A 150 4.89 -5.06 -14.16
CA TYR A 150 3.75 -5.97 -14.15
C TYR A 150 2.61 -5.51 -15.04
N SER A 151 1.99 -6.47 -15.74
CA SER A 151 0.82 -6.25 -16.59
C SER A 151 -0.51 -6.41 -15.84
N ASP A 152 -0.46 -6.93 -14.63
CA ASP A 152 -1.64 -7.15 -13.80
C ASP A 152 -1.91 -6.00 -12.82
N ASN A 153 -3.15 -5.92 -12.34
CA ASN A 153 -3.55 -4.91 -11.36
C ASN A 153 -3.56 -5.50 -9.93
N HIS A 154 -2.75 -6.53 -9.65
CA HIS A 154 -2.61 -7.13 -8.31
C HIS A 154 -1.88 -6.19 -7.33
N GLN A 155 -2.22 -4.92 -7.35
CA GLN A 155 -1.69 -3.92 -6.41
C GLN A 155 -2.27 -4.11 -4.99
N HIS A 156 -2.50 -5.37 -4.56
CA HIS A 156 -3.07 -5.63 -3.23
C HIS A 156 -2.20 -5.03 -2.14
N THR A 157 -0.88 -5.21 -2.23
CA THR A 157 0.06 -4.63 -1.26
C THR A 157 0.06 -3.11 -1.30
N TYR A 158 0.06 -2.50 -2.51
CA TYR A 158 -0.03 -1.03 -2.62
C TYR A 158 -1.32 -0.50 -2.02
N LYS A 159 -2.47 -1.09 -2.39
CA LYS A 159 -3.79 -0.67 -1.86
C LYS A 159 -3.84 -0.81 -0.34
N TRP A 160 -3.34 -1.92 0.17
CA TRP A 160 -3.25 -2.18 1.60
C TRP A 160 -2.43 -1.11 2.32
N LEU A 161 -1.19 -0.88 1.88
CA LEU A 161 -0.29 0.09 2.50
C LEU A 161 -0.84 1.52 2.38
N PHE A 162 -1.43 1.87 1.24
CA PHE A 162 -2.06 3.17 1.03
C PHE A 162 -3.27 3.36 1.96
N GLN A 163 -4.17 2.38 2.04
CA GLN A 163 -5.33 2.42 2.92
C GLN A 163 -4.93 2.53 4.39
N THR A 164 -3.97 1.72 4.84
CA THR A 164 -3.47 1.77 6.23
C THR A 164 -2.84 3.13 6.54
N THR A 165 -2.07 3.69 5.63
CA THR A 165 -1.45 5.01 5.81
C THR A 165 -2.51 6.12 5.89
N VAL A 166 -3.54 6.07 5.05
CA VAL A 166 -4.67 7.02 5.10
C VAL A 166 -5.45 6.88 6.41
N ILE A 167 -5.70 5.66 6.86
CA ILE A 167 -6.38 5.41 8.13
C ILE A 167 -5.59 5.99 9.30
N PHE A 168 -4.26 5.83 9.32
CA PHE A 168 -3.41 6.42 10.36
C PHE A 168 -3.43 7.95 10.30
N LEU A 169 -3.40 8.54 9.10
CA LEU A 169 -3.53 9.99 8.93
C LEU A 169 -4.87 10.50 9.49
N ILE A 170 -5.98 9.83 9.18
CA ILE A 170 -7.31 10.17 9.71
C ILE A 170 -7.33 10.04 11.23
N GLY A 171 -6.78 8.95 11.79
CA GLY A 171 -6.68 8.77 13.24
C GLY A 171 -5.92 9.89 13.92
N ASN A 172 -4.81 10.35 13.34
CA ASN A 172 -4.02 11.45 13.89
C ASN A 172 -4.76 12.80 13.84
N ILE A 173 -5.60 13.04 12.83
CA ILE A 173 -6.44 14.25 12.77
C ILE A 173 -7.34 14.35 14.02
N PHE A 174 -7.94 13.23 14.47
CA PHE A 174 -8.72 13.23 15.69
C PHE A 174 -7.89 13.54 16.93
N VAL A 175 -6.64 13.08 17.00
CA VAL A 175 -5.71 13.41 18.07
C VAL A 175 -5.41 14.91 18.09
N LEU A 176 -5.15 15.52 16.91
CA LEU A 176 -4.94 16.95 16.80
C LEU A 176 -6.17 17.76 17.19
N LEU A 177 -7.35 17.40 16.68
CA LEU A 177 -8.60 18.08 17.01
C LEU A 177 -8.87 18.07 18.52
N ARG A 178 -8.55 16.97 19.19
CA ARG A 178 -8.65 16.86 20.63
C ARG A 178 -7.71 17.84 21.36
N GLY A 179 -6.50 18.05 20.86
CA GLY A 179 -5.53 18.99 21.43
C GLY A 179 -6.00 20.45 21.48
N PHE A 180 -6.97 20.84 20.65
CA PHE A 180 -7.58 22.20 20.69
C PHE A 180 -8.70 22.34 21.70
N VAL A 181 -9.12 21.25 22.35
CA VAL A 181 -10.28 21.27 23.27
C VAL A 181 -9.79 21.00 24.70
N LYS A 182 -10.25 21.82 25.67
CA LYS A 182 -9.92 21.63 27.09
C LYS A 182 -10.44 20.29 27.62
N ASP A 183 -9.66 19.63 28.47
CA ASP A 183 -9.90 18.26 28.97
C ASP A 183 -11.27 18.06 29.63
N ASN A 184 -11.82 19.06 30.30
CA ASN A 184 -13.11 19.01 30.98
C ASN A 184 -14.32 19.33 30.09
N ASN A 185 -14.11 19.57 28.80
CA ASN A 185 -15.19 19.88 27.87
C ASN A 185 -15.89 18.57 27.43
N PRO A 186 -17.25 18.50 27.39
CA PRO A 186 -17.95 17.34 26.84
C PRO A 186 -17.52 16.96 25.43
N VAL A 187 -17.12 17.93 24.60
CA VAL A 187 -16.59 17.71 23.24
C VAL A 187 -15.28 16.92 23.29
N PHE A 188 -14.39 17.20 24.25
CA PHE A 188 -13.16 16.44 24.45
C PHE A 188 -13.46 14.96 24.73
N ILE A 189 -14.38 14.69 25.66
CA ILE A 189 -14.79 13.32 26.00
C ILE A 189 -15.42 12.62 24.79
N GLY A 190 -16.24 13.34 24.02
CA GLY A 190 -16.83 12.86 22.77
C GLY A 190 -15.78 12.47 21.73
N LEU A 191 -14.82 13.35 21.45
CA LEU A 191 -13.71 13.10 20.51
C LEU A 191 -12.84 11.93 20.98
N TYR A 192 -12.59 11.84 22.27
CA TYR A 192 -11.80 10.78 22.87
C TYR A 192 -12.47 9.41 22.75
N THR A 193 -13.78 9.35 23.05
CA THR A 193 -14.59 8.13 22.88
C THR A 193 -14.64 7.72 21.41
N PHE A 194 -14.90 8.66 20.51
CA PHE A 194 -14.95 8.39 19.08
C PHE A 194 -13.61 7.86 18.56
N SER A 195 -12.49 8.50 18.96
CA SER A 195 -11.14 8.04 18.59
C SER A 195 -10.88 6.62 19.09
N SER A 196 -11.29 6.28 20.31
CA SER A 196 -11.11 4.95 20.88
C SER A 196 -11.92 3.89 20.12
N VAL A 197 -13.16 4.18 19.76
CA VAL A 197 -14.01 3.30 18.94
C VAL A 197 -13.42 3.15 17.54
N PHE A 198 -12.93 4.25 16.95
CA PHE A 198 -12.27 4.22 15.64
C PHE A 198 -11.04 3.31 15.65
N VAL A 199 -10.16 3.43 16.66
CA VAL A 199 -8.97 2.57 16.80
C VAL A 199 -9.38 1.11 17.00
N LEU A 200 -10.43 0.83 17.78
CA LEU A 200 -10.95 -0.53 17.96
C LEU A 200 -11.43 -1.12 16.63
N PHE A 201 -12.13 -0.34 15.82
CA PHE A 201 -12.56 -0.78 14.49
C PHE A 201 -11.36 -1.04 13.57
N VAL A 202 -10.37 -0.15 13.57
CA VAL A 202 -9.14 -0.28 12.75
C VAL A 202 -8.37 -1.54 13.15
N ILE A 203 -8.11 -1.77 14.43
CA ILE A 203 -7.35 -2.96 14.83
C ILE A 203 -8.12 -4.25 14.56
N SER A 204 -9.44 -4.26 14.75
CA SER A 204 -10.28 -5.41 14.39
C SER A 204 -10.19 -5.71 12.89
N TRP A 205 -10.25 -4.67 12.05
CA TRP A 205 -10.05 -4.80 10.60
C TRP A 205 -8.66 -5.31 10.23
N LEU A 206 -7.59 -4.85 10.91
CA LEU A 206 -6.23 -5.35 10.73
C LEU A 206 -6.12 -6.84 11.08
N VAL A 207 -6.70 -7.25 12.23
CA VAL A 207 -6.71 -8.66 12.66
C VAL A 207 -7.46 -9.54 11.65
N LEU A 208 -8.64 -9.13 11.20
CA LEU A 208 -9.40 -9.86 10.19
C LEU A 208 -8.61 -10.01 8.89
N ASN A 209 -7.96 -8.94 8.41
CA ASN A 209 -7.11 -9.03 7.23
C ASN A 209 -5.90 -9.96 7.43
N ALA A 210 -5.31 -9.98 8.62
CA ALA A 210 -4.21 -10.89 8.94
C ALA A 210 -4.65 -12.36 8.89
N LEU A 211 -5.84 -12.67 9.36
CA LEU A 211 -6.40 -14.03 9.35
C LEU A 211 -6.80 -14.48 7.94
N TYR A 212 -7.47 -13.62 7.17
CA TYR A 212 -7.96 -13.98 5.84
C TYR A 212 -6.89 -13.88 4.74
N ARG A 213 -5.88 -13.04 4.92
CA ARG A 213 -4.84 -12.75 3.92
C ARG A 213 -3.46 -12.58 4.56
N PRO A 214 -2.87 -13.65 5.13
CA PRO A 214 -1.62 -13.55 5.88
C PRO A 214 -0.46 -13.01 5.03
N ASN A 215 -0.46 -13.29 3.72
CA ASN A 215 0.57 -12.80 2.79
C ASN A 215 0.51 -11.28 2.54
N LEU A 216 -0.56 -10.62 2.95
CA LEU A 216 -0.73 -9.18 2.75
C LEU A 216 0.35 -8.35 3.46
N PHE A 217 0.83 -8.85 4.61
CA PHE A 217 1.87 -8.22 5.42
C PHE A 217 3.29 -8.54 4.96
N ALA A 218 3.47 -9.59 4.16
CA ALA A 218 4.78 -10.03 3.68
C ALA A 218 5.37 -9.11 2.58
N GLY A 219 4.51 -8.34 1.89
CA GLY A 219 4.93 -7.48 0.79
C GLY A 219 5.04 -8.20 -0.55
N ILE A 220 5.75 -7.61 -1.49
CA ILE A 220 5.74 -7.99 -2.90
C ILE A 220 6.88 -8.92 -3.29
N ASP A 221 6.65 -9.60 -4.42
CA ASP A 221 7.53 -10.53 -5.10
C ASP A 221 8.90 -9.99 -5.55
N LYS A 222 9.75 -10.95 -5.95
CA LYS A 222 11.20 -10.90 -6.01
C LYS A 222 11.82 -9.88 -6.99
N ASN A 223 11.13 -9.35 -7.98
CA ASN A 223 11.78 -8.78 -9.17
C ASN A 223 11.41 -7.32 -9.52
N LEU A 224 11.14 -6.47 -8.53
CA LEU A 224 10.93 -5.04 -8.80
C LEU A 224 12.27 -4.29 -8.89
N THR A 225 12.78 -4.11 -10.09
CA THR A 225 13.92 -3.24 -10.33
C THR A 225 13.46 -1.93 -11.00
N PRO A 226 13.86 -0.76 -10.48
CA PRO A 226 13.64 0.50 -11.19
C PRO A 226 14.36 0.46 -12.54
N VAL A 227 13.62 0.69 -13.61
CA VAL A 227 14.22 0.78 -14.96
C VAL A 227 14.95 2.10 -15.08
N LYS A 228 16.31 2.06 -15.09
CA LYS A 228 17.12 3.25 -15.32
C LYS A 228 17.22 3.53 -16.81
N PRO A 229 17.20 4.81 -17.27
CA PRO A 229 17.39 5.16 -18.69
C PRO A 229 18.70 4.57 -19.25
N VAL A 230 18.67 4.03 -20.47
CA VAL A 230 19.85 3.62 -21.22
C VAL A 230 20.16 4.71 -22.23
N LYS A 231 21.43 4.91 -22.59
CA LYS A 231 21.83 5.71 -23.76
C LYS A 231 21.24 5.08 -25.03
N GLU A 232 20.90 5.94 -25.98
CA GLU A 232 20.25 5.68 -27.27
C GLU A 232 20.57 4.30 -27.89
N MET A 233 19.52 3.58 -28.26
CA MET A 233 19.61 2.33 -29.00
C MET A 233 19.56 2.67 -30.51
N LYS A 234 20.44 2.07 -31.30
CA LYS A 234 20.33 2.11 -32.76
C LYS A 234 19.22 1.13 -33.18
N ASP A 235 18.38 1.51 -34.16
CA ASP A 235 17.30 0.70 -34.75
C ASP A 235 16.00 0.54 -33.92
N GLU A 236 15.67 1.49 -33.05
CA GLU A 236 14.44 1.47 -32.20
C GLU A 236 13.10 1.34 -32.98
N PRO A 237 12.84 1.98 -34.13
CA PRO A 237 11.56 1.86 -34.81
C PRO A 237 11.27 0.46 -35.36
N GLU A 238 12.29 -0.28 -35.79
CA GLU A 238 12.15 -1.65 -36.29
C GLU A 238 11.85 -2.63 -35.14
N GLN A 239 12.55 -2.48 -34.02
CA GLN A 239 12.31 -3.29 -32.83
C GLN A 239 10.89 -3.09 -32.26
N LEU A 240 10.35 -1.87 -32.33
CA LEU A 240 8.97 -1.61 -31.95
C LEU A 240 7.97 -2.32 -32.85
N LYS A 241 8.20 -2.33 -34.17
CA LYS A 241 7.35 -3.07 -35.12
C LYS A 241 7.37 -4.57 -34.82
N ILE A 242 8.55 -5.13 -34.56
CA ILE A 242 8.70 -6.55 -34.17
C ILE A 242 7.92 -6.83 -32.89
N LEU A 243 8.06 -5.99 -31.87
CA LEU A 243 7.31 -6.12 -30.61
C LEU A 243 5.79 -6.08 -30.84
N ILE A 244 5.30 -5.10 -31.58
CA ILE A 244 3.87 -4.98 -31.90
C ILE A 244 3.37 -6.19 -32.70
N GLY A 245 4.16 -6.65 -33.66
CA GLY A 245 3.87 -7.88 -34.40
C GLY A 245 3.75 -9.07 -33.48
N PHE A 246 4.74 -9.30 -32.62
CA PHE A 246 4.75 -10.39 -31.65
C PHE A 246 3.53 -10.31 -30.70
N MET A 247 3.22 -9.13 -30.18
CA MET A 247 2.04 -8.95 -29.33
C MET A 247 0.73 -9.31 -30.04
N LYS A 248 0.61 -9.08 -31.35
CA LYS A 248 -0.60 -9.38 -32.14
C LYS A 248 -0.69 -10.86 -32.53
N THR A 249 0.42 -11.50 -32.88
CA THR A 249 0.45 -12.89 -33.37
C THR A 249 0.42 -13.90 -32.21
N GLU A 250 1.36 -13.76 -31.28
CA GLU A 250 1.52 -14.72 -30.17
C GLU A 250 0.59 -14.42 -28.98
N LYS A 251 0.05 -13.20 -28.90
CA LYS A 251 -0.88 -12.74 -27.84
C LYS A 251 -0.39 -13.03 -26.42
N PRO A 252 0.90 -12.76 -26.09
CA PRO A 252 1.44 -13.08 -24.77
C PRO A 252 0.71 -12.34 -23.63
N TYR A 253 -0.01 -11.26 -23.95
CA TYR A 253 -0.83 -10.51 -23.00
C TYR A 253 -2.02 -11.30 -22.43
N ARG A 254 -2.41 -12.44 -23.02
CA ARG A 254 -3.44 -13.32 -22.49
C ARG A 254 -3.00 -14.07 -21.23
N ASP A 255 -1.68 -14.21 -21.00
CA ASP A 255 -1.16 -14.66 -19.70
C ASP A 255 -1.40 -13.55 -18.65
N ASP A 256 -2.25 -13.84 -17.65
CA ASP A 256 -2.54 -12.93 -16.55
C ASP A 256 -1.32 -12.64 -15.67
N LYS A 257 -0.30 -13.51 -15.71
CA LYS A 257 0.98 -13.43 -15.00
C LYS A 257 2.12 -12.91 -15.89
N LEU A 258 1.82 -12.28 -17.02
CA LEU A 258 2.83 -11.69 -17.88
C LEU A 258 3.57 -10.57 -17.14
N THR A 259 4.89 -10.66 -17.11
CA THR A 259 5.79 -9.63 -16.58
C THR A 259 6.67 -9.06 -17.68
N LEU A 260 7.24 -7.87 -17.43
CA LEU A 260 8.24 -7.27 -18.33
C LEU A 260 9.40 -8.23 -18.57
N GLN A 261 9.85 -8.93 -17.53
CA GLN A 261 10.92 -9.93 -17.60
C GLN A 261 10.57 -11.05 -18.59
N LYS A 262 9.39 -11.67 -18.43
CA LYS A 262 8.94 -12.75 -19.33
C LYS A 262 8.87 -12.30 -20.78
N LEU A 263 8.33 -11.10 -21.02
CA LEU A 263 8.23 -10.56 -22.37
C LEU A 263 9.62 -10.23 -22.93
N ALA A 264 10.52 -9.70 -22.12
CA ALA A 264 11.90 -9.41 -22.52
C ALA A 264 12.68 -10.69 -22.89
N GLU A 265 12.51 -11.76 -22.11
CA GLU A 265 13.08 -13.09 -22.41
C GLU A 265 12.57 -13.62 -23.76
N GLN A 266 11.25 -13.53 -24.03
CA GLN A 266 10.65 -13.93 -25.32
C GLN A 266 11.14 -13.10 -26.50
N MET A 267 11.41 -11.82 -26.26
CA MET A 267 11.93 -10.90 -27.29
C MET A 267 13.46 -10.91 -27.39
N ILE A 268 14.16 -11.73 -26.60
CA ILE A 268 15.64 -11.81 -26.55
C ILE A 268 16.24 -10.43 -26.27
N MET A 269 15.63 -9.68 -25.34
CA MET A 269 16.03 -8.33 -24.93
C MET A 269 16.24 -8.30 -23.41
N SER A 270 17.00 -7.31 -22.92
CA SER A 270 16.97 -7.02 -21.49
C SER A 270 15.66 -6.32 -21.10
N GLU A 271 15.18 -6.54 -19.87
CA GLU A 271 14.01 -5.83 -19.30
C GLU A 271 14.12 -4.31 -19.50
N LYS A 272 15.34 -3.80 -19.34
CA LYS A 272 15.65 -2.38 -19.46
C LYS A 272 15.44 -1.86 -20.87
N GLN A 273 15.93 -2.59 -21.89
CA GLN A 273 15.74 -2.25 -23.28
C GLN A 273 14.26 -2.28 -23.67
N LEU A 274 13.55 -3.34 -23.28
CA LEU A 274 12.12 -3.47 -23.58
C LEU A 274 11.28 -2.36 -22.92
N SER A 275 11.54 -2.06 -21.65
CA SER A 275 10.83 -0.97 -20.96
C SER A 275 11.09 0.38 -21.60
N GLN A 276 12.33 0.64 -22.01
CA GLN A 276 12.71 1.87 -22.68
C GLN A 276 12.04 1.98 -24.07
N LEU A 277 12.08 0.91 -24.85
CA LEU A 277 11.42 0.82 -26.15
C LEU A 277 9.93 1.16 -26.06
N ILE A 278 9.22 0.55 -25.10
CA ILE A 278 7.79 0.82 -24.86
C ILE A 278 7.59 2.28 -24.46
N ASN A 279 8.33 2.78 -23.46
CA ASN A 279 8.12 4.12 -22.92
C ASN A 279 8.41 5.23 -23.95
N GLN A 280 9.52 5.14 -24.67
CA GLN A 280 9.95 6.18 -25.61
C GLN A 280 9.00 6.29 -26.81
N HIS A 281 8.56 5.17 -27.36
CA HIS A 281 7.76 5.17 -28.59
C HIS A 281 6.26 5.22 -28.37
N THR A 282 5.75 4.75 -27.21
CA THR A 282 4.32 4.73 -26.92
C THR A 282 3.90 5.71 -25.83
N GLY A 283 4.85 6.28 -25.10
CA GLY A 283 4.58 7.10 -23.90
C GLY A 283 3.94 6.32 -22.74
N LYS A 284 3.87 4.98 -22.82
CA LYS A 284 3.15 4.12 -21.89
C LYS A 284 4.12 3.32 -21.03
N HIS A 285 3.72 3.01 -19.80
CA HIS A 285 4.37 1.96 -19.00
C HIS A 285 3.93 0.58 -19.48
N PHE A 286 4.72 -0.45 -19.19
CA PHE A 286 4.43 -1.85 -19.57
C PHE A 286 3.00 -2.28 -19.22
N PHE A 287 2.50 -1.92 -18.05
CA PHE A 287 1.13 -2.18 -17.63
C PHE A 287 0.08 -1.60 -18.59
N ASP A 288 0.20 -0.33 -18.95
CA ASP A 288 -0.76 0.33 -19.85
C ASP A 288 -0.64 -0.21 -21.29
N PHE A 289 0.59 -0.46 -21.74
CA PHE A 289 0.87 -1.05 -23.04
C PHE A 289 0.21 -2.43 -23.19
N THR A 290 0.42 -3.32 -22.24
CA THR A 290 -0.18 -4.67 -22.25
C THR A 290 -1.71 -4.62 -22.16
N ASN A 291 -2.24 -3.78 -21.29
CA ASN A 291 -3.70 -3.65 -21.14
C ASN A 291 -4.39 -3.10 -22.38
N GLU A 292 -3.75 -2.25 -23.18
CA GLU A 292 -4.30 -1.80 -24.44
C GLU A 292 -4.58 -2.97 -25.40
N PHE A 293 -3.65 -3.93 -25.52
CA PHE A 293 -3.86 -5.14 -26.33
C PHE A 293 -5.00 -5.99 -25.77
N ARG A 294 -5.05 -6.18 -24.44
CA ARG A 294 -6.14 -6.91 -23.78
C ARG A 294 -7.50 -6.28 -24.05
N ILE A 295 -7.60 -4.96 -23.94
CA ILE A 295 -8.86 -4.25 -24.16
C ILE A 295 -9.26 -4.28 -25.64
N ASN A 296 -8.31 -4.18 -26.56
CA ASN A 296 -8.61 -4.29 -28.00
C ASN A 296 -9.11 -5.70 -28.36
N ASP A 297 -8.50 -6.75 -27.82
CA ASP A 297 -8.98 -8.14 -27.98
C ASP A 297 -10.39 -8.30 -27.35
N ALA A 298 -10.61 -7.73 -26.17
CA ALA A 298 -11.94 -7.73 -25.52
C ALA A 298 -13.02 -7.03 -26.32
N LYS A 299 -12.70 -5.89 -26.96
CA LYS A 299 -13.66 -5.17 -27.85
C LYS A 299 -14.15 -6.05 -29.00
N VAL A 300 -13.25 -6.82 -29.59
CA VAL A 300 -13.59 -7.77 -30.67
C VAL A 300 -14.48 -8.88 -30.13
N LEU A 301 -14.07 -9.55 -29.04
CA LEU A 301 -14.83 -10.64 -28.45
C LEU A 301 -16.21 -10.20 -27.95
N LEU A 302 -16.34 -9.00 -27.40
CA LEU A 302 -17.64 -8.46 -26.93
C LEU A 302 -18.61 -8.24 -28.08
N LYS A 303 -18.16 -7.92 -29.29
CA LYS A 303 -18.99 -7.70 -30.47
C LYS A 303 -19.29 -8.96 -31.25
N GLU A 304 -18.31 -9.83 -31.39
CA GLU A 304 -18.39 -10.99 -32.27
C GLU A 304 -18.86 -12.27 -31.56
N ASN A 305 -18.54 -12.44 -30.28
CA ASN A 305 -18.85 -13.65 -29.55
C ASN A 305 -19.93 -13.42 -28.49
N HIS A 306 -21.19 -13.64 -28.89
CA HIS A 306 -22.34 -13.50 -27.99
C HIS A 306 -22.53 -14.67 -27.03
N GLN A 307 -21.83 -15.80 -27.24
CA GLN A 307 -21.92 -16.98 -26.38
C GLN A 307 -21.11 -16.80 -25.08
N LEU A 308 -19.99 -16.08 -25.14
CA LEU A 308 -19.17 -15.83 -23.97
C LEU A 308 -19.77 -14.74 -23.09
N THR A 309 -19.80 -14.98 -21.79
CA THR A 309 -20.13 -13.96 -20.79
C THR A 309 -19.04 -12.89 -20.73
N VAL A 310 -19.36 -11.72 -20.20
CA VAL A 310 -18.34 -10.67 -19.94
C VAL A 310 -17.26 -11.16 -19.01
N LEU A 311 -17.58 -12.07 -18.08
CA LEU A 311 -16.63 -12.65 -17.13
C LEU A 311 -15.66 -13.62 -17.82
N GLU A 312 -16.15 -14.44 -18.74
CA GLU A 312 -15.30 -15.35 -19.52
C GLU A 312 -14.38 -14.57 -20.44
N ILE A 313 -14.88 -13.53 -21.14
CA ILE A 313 -14.04 -12.65 -21.96
C ILE A 313 -12.94 -12.00 -21.14
N LEU A 314 -13.24 -11.55 -19.92
CA LEU A 314 -12.26 -10.96 -19.02
C LEU A 314 -11.05 -11.90 -18.81
N TYR A 315 -11.32 -13.20 -18.51
CA TYR A 315 -10.26 -14.18 -18.29
C TYR A 315 -9.55 -14.54 -19.60
N GLU A 316 -10.29 -14.67 -20.69
CA GLU A 316 -9.76 -15.01 -22.02
C GLU A 316 -8.73 -13.99 -22.51
N VAL A 317 -8.95 -12.68 -22.24
CA VAL A 317 -8.01 -11.64 -22.64
C VAL A 317 -6.90 -11.36 -21.61
N GLY A 318 -6.80 -12.18 -20.56
CA GLY A 318 -5.70 -12.14 -19.58
C GLY A 318 -5.90 -11.19 -18.40
N PHE A 319 -7.12 -10.78 -18.08
CA PHE A 319 -7.38 -10.16 -16.79
C PHE A 319 -7.74 -11.23 -15.75
N ASN A 320 -7.38 -10.98 -14.49
CA ASN A 320 -7.64 -11.89 -13.38
C ASN A 320 -8.65 -11.31 -12.36
N SER A 321 -9.16 -10.10 -12.60
CA SER A 321 -10.18 -9.50 -11.75
C SER A 321 -11.13 -8.59 -12.50
N LYS A 322 -12.42 -8.67 -12.12
CA LYS A 322 -13.49 -7.83 -12.68
C LYS A 322 -13.21 -6.33 -12.51
N SER A 323 -12.72 -5.94 -11.33
CA SER A 323 -12.40 -4.53 -11.05
C SER A 323 -11.33 -3.96 -11.97
N SER A 324 -10.25 -4.73 -12.24
CA SER A 324 -9.16 -4.31 -13.12
C SER A 324 -9.64 -4.17 -14.57
N PHE A 325 -10.38 -5.16 -15.05
CA PHE A 325 -10.94 -5.18 -16.40
C PHE A 325 -11.89 -3.99 -16.62
N TYR A 326 -12.88 -3.81 -15.75
CA TYR A 326 -13.86 -2.72 -15.89
C TYR A 326 -13.18 -1.34 -15.83
N THR A 327 -12.18 -1.17 -14.95
CA THR A 327 -11.42 0.08 -14.86
C THR A 327 -10.62 0.37 -16.12
N ALA A 328 -9.89 -0.64 -16.65
CA ALA A 328 -9.13 -0.51 -17.87
C ALA A 328 -10.04 -0.28 -19.08
N PHE A 329 -11.13 -1.04 -19.19
CA PHE A 329 -12.08 -0.94 -20.29
C PHE A 329 -12.76 0.43 -20.33
N LYS A 330 -13.24 0.95 -19.18
CA LYS A 330 -13.85 2.27 -19.08
C LYS A 330 -12.84 3.39 -19.39
N LYS A 331 -11.58 3.23 -19.00
CA LYS A 331 -10.51 4.18 -19.33
C LYS A 331 -10.29 4.30 -20.84
N GLU A 332 -10.33 3.18 -21.58
CA GLU A 332 -10.06 3.14 -23.02
C GLU A 332 -11.30 3.44 -23.89
N THR A 333 -12.50 3.17 -23.38
CA THR A 333 -13.73 3.24 -24.20
C THR A 333 -14.76 4.25 -23.70
N ASN A 334 -14.56 4.81 -22.49
CA ASN A 334 -15.53 5.61 -21.74
C ASN A 334 -16.86 4.88 -21.43
N GLN A 335 -16.95 3.58 -21.68
CA GLN A 335 -18.13 2.73 -21.48
C GLN A 335 -17.80 1.53 -20.58
N THR A 336 -18.82 0.92 -19.98
CA THR A 336 -18.63 -0.39 -19.35
C THR A 336 -18.60 -1.50 -20.42
N PRO A 337 -17.96 -2.65 -20.16
CA PRO A 337 -17.97 -3.78 -21.10
C PRO A 337 -19.39 -4.24 -21.48
N THR A 338 -20.32 -4.17 -20.53
CA THR A 338 -21.73 -4.54 -20.73
C THR A 338 -22.46 -3.57 -21.67
N ASP A 339 -22.23 -2.25 -21.49
CA ASP A 339 -22.84 -1.23 -22.34
C ASP A 339 -22.23 -1.27 -23.74
N TYR A 340 -20.93 -1.50 -23.83
CA TYR A 340 -20.23 -1.64 -25.12
C TYR A 340 -20.75 -2.83 -25.94
N ARG A 341 -21.06 -3.96 -25.30
CA ARG A 341 -21.70 -5.12 -25.95
C ARG A 341 -23.08 -4.76 -26.49
N LYS A 342 -23.92 -4.10 -25.67
CA LYS A 342 -25.28 -3.70 -26.08
C LYS A 342 -25.25 -2.75 -27.25
N SER A 343 -24.37 -1.75 -27.28
CA SER A 343 -24.24 -0.81 -28.40
C SER A 343 -23.82 -1.46 -29.71
N GLY A 344 -23.05 -2.57 -29.64
CA GLY A 344 -22.72 -3.37 -30.83
C GLY A 344 -23.90 -4.20 -31.36
N SER A 345 -24.80 -4.65 -30.49
CA SER A 345 -25.97 -5.46 -30.86
C SER A 345 -27.08 -4.61 -31.52
N SER A 346 -27.23 -3.33 -31.15
CA SER A 346 -28.24 -2.45 -31.75
C SER A 346 -27.95 -2.10 -33.22
N LEU A 347 -26.68 -2.00 -33.59
CA LEU A 347 -26.27 -1.74 -34.97
C LEU A 347 -26.56 -2.92 -35.93
N VAL A 348 -26.62 -4.16 -35.41
CA VAL A 348 -26.89 -5.36 -36.20
C VAL A 348 -28.39 -5.61 -36.40
N SER A 349 -29.27 -5.09 -35.50
CA SER A 349 -30.71 -5.18 -35.62
C SER A 349 -31.28 -4.25 -36.70
N ASP A 350 -30.69 -3.06 -36.86
CA ASP A 350 -31.12 -2.06 -37.82
C ASP A 350 -30.78 -2.42 -39.29
N PHE A 351 -29.75 -3.30 -39.49
CA PHE A 351 -29.40 -3.80 -40.83
C PHE A 351 -30.14 -5.08 -41.25
N LYS A 352 -31.03 -5.65 -40.40
CA LYS A 352 -31.85 -6.82 -40.70
C LYS A 352 -33.33 -6.49 -40.94
N SER A 353 -33.71 -5.23 -40.96
CA SER A 353 -35.10 -4.76 -41.13
C SER A 353 -35.34 -4.03 -42.44
N ASP A 354 -34.43 -4.15 -43.46
CA ASP A 354 -34.66 -3.70 -44.83
C ASP A 354 -34.75 -4.88 -45.82
#